data_a4516ad27b87248cdf45148f5cc2d68b
#
_entry.id   a4516ad27b87248cdf45148f5cc2d68b
#
_cell.length_a   1.000
_cell.length_b   1.000
_cell.length_c   1.000
_cell.angle_alpha   90.00
_cell.angle_beta   90.00
_cell.angle_gamma   90.00
#
_symmetry.space_group_name_H-M   'P 1'
#
loop_
_entity.id
_entity.type
_entity.pdbx_description
1 polymer ?
#
loop_
_entity_poly.entity_id
_entity_poly.type
_entity_poly.pdbx_seq_one_letter_code
_entity_poly.pdbx_strand_id
1 'polypeptide(L)'
;MEKEMNRKNIFSFVITISIIALAACTPATAATSTSNNAVDTAVPATVLATDPSVTSTTSTDLNLTATTEASTTAESMDPTLACSGGKTSSSVTPQLTEGPYYKAGSPEQADLYQDGMPGTKLVITGYVYDTNCQPVANAWLDFWQADANGNYDNSGYTLRGYQYTDANGRYQLTTVVPGLYPGRTEHIHFKVQAPNGQIITSQLFFPGVAQNDSDGIYNESLLLSIQETGDGWQGQYNFVVPAT
;
A
#
# COMPACT_ATOMS: atom_id res chain seq x y z
N MET A 1 59.45 -33.98 8.60
CA MET A 1 59.88 -34.06 7.19
C MET A 1 58.60 -33.97 6.39
N GLU A 2 58.26 -33.07 5.61
CA GLU A 2 58.74 -31.94 4.84
C GLU A 2 57.50 -31.10 4.56
N LYS A 3 57.39 -29.82 4.89
CA LYS A 3 57.84 -28.67 4.14
C LYS A 3 57.26 -28.60 2.72
N GLU A 4 56.55 -27.56 2.52
CA GLU A 4 56.56 -26.56 1.43
C GLU A 4 55.19 -26.43 0.77
N MET A 5 54.73 -25.30 0.26
CA MET A 5 55.27 -23.97 0.11
C MET A 5 54.16 -22.98 -0.34
N ASN A 6 54.24 -21.86 0.25
CA ASN A 6 53.54 -20.62 -0.04
C ASN A 6 53.66 -20.19 -1.51
N ARG A 7 52.54 -19.90 -2.21
CA ARG A 7 52.54 -19.10 -3.40
C ARG A 7 51.51 -17.96 -3.29
N LYS A 8 52.07 -16.79 -3.01
CA LYS A 8 51.40 -15.50 -3.11
C LYS A 8 51.21 -15.18 -4.59
N ASN A 9 49.95 -15.08 -5.03
CA ASN A 9 49.67 -14.47 -6.33
C ASN A 9 49.29 -12.99 -6.12
N ILE A 10 50.22 -12.15 -6.49
CA ILE A 10 50.07 -10.70 -6.60
C ILE A 10 49.33 -10.43 -7.90
N PHE A 11 48.07 -10.04 -7.83
CA PHE A 11 47.36 -9.47 -8.98
C PHE A 11 47.59 -7.96 -9.03
N SER A 12 48.38 -7.54 -10.03
CA SER A 12 48.65 -6.15 -10.39
C SER A 12 47.38 -5.56 -10.99
N PHE A 13 46.80 -4.57 -10.32
CA PHE A 13 45.70 -3.77 -10.87
C PHE A 13 46.28 -2.66 -11.76
N VAL A 14 46.05 -2.76 -13.05
CA VAL A 14 46.32 -1.69 -14.01
C VAL A 14 45.09 -0.75 -13.98
N ILE A 15 45.29 0.46 -13.47
CA ILE A 15 44.29 1.52 -13.51
C ILE A 15 44.41 2.24 -14.84
N THR A 16 43.46 2.04 -15.73
CA THR A 16 43.27 2.86 -16.94
C THR A 16 42.40 4.06 -16.60
N ILE A 17 43.00 5.23 -16.60
CA ILE A 17 42.34 6.52 -16.49
C ILE A 17 41.80 6.90 -17.87
N SER A 18 40.48 6.86 -18.03
CA SER A 18 39.80 7.41 -19.21
C SER A 18 39.39 8.85 -18.94
N ILE A 19 39.98 9.76 -19.66
CA ILE A 19 39.63 11.19 -19.68
C ILE A 19 38.39 11.35 -20.57
N ILE A 20 37.27 11.76 -19.99
CA ILE A 20 36.07 12.13 -20.74
C ILE A 20 36.02 13.65 -20.85
N ALA A 21 36.02 14.11 -22.09
CA ALA A 21 35.92 15.51 -22.48
C ALA A 21 34.53 16.07 -22.18
N LEU A 22 34.48 17.25 -21.55
CA LEU A 22 33.28 18.05 -21.40
C LEU A 22 32.89 18.66 -22.75
N ALA A 23 31.69 18.33 -23.20
CA ALA A 23 31.01 19.10 -24.24
C ALA A 23 29.99 20.04 -23.55
N ALA A 24 30.24 21.34 -23.72
CA ALA A 24 29.35 22.40 -23.29
C ALA A 24 28.15 22.49 -24.25
N CYS A 25 26.93 22.37 -23.73
CA CYS A 25 25.72 22.76 -24.47
C CYS A 25 25.13 24.04 -23.90
N THR A 26 24.97 25.01 -24.75
CA THR A 26 24.35 26.31 -24.56
C THR A 26 22.83 26.23 -24.29
N PRO A 27 22.25 27.16 -23.51
CA PRO A 27 20.80 27.16 -23.26
C PRO A 27 20.04 27.79 -24.43
N ALA A 28 18.98 27.14 -24.87
CA ALA A 28 18.01 27.68 -25.79
C ALA A 28 16.93 28.46 -25.02
N THR A 29 16.70 29.65 -25.52
CA THR A 29 15.79 30.69 -25.07
C THR A 29 14.31 30.26 -25.09
N ALA A 30 13.60 30.70 -24.07
CA ALA A 30 12.14 30.63 -23.94
C ALA A 30 11.38 31.37 -25.07
N ALA A 31 10.33 30.73 -25.54
CA ALA A 31 9.29 31.42 -26.32
C ALA A 31 8.01 31.48 -25.47
N THR A 32 7.69 32.69 -25.07
CA THR A 32 6.41 33.09 -24.45
C THR A 32 5.35 33.11 -25.53
N SER A 33 4.26 32.39 -25.34
CA SER A 33 3.02 32.67 -26.09
C SER A 33 1.89 32.97 -25.12
N THR A 34 1.61 34.24 -25.04
CA THR A 34 0.35 34.82 -24.55
C THR A 34 -0.77 34.52 -25.54
N SER A 35 -1.87 34.03 -25.07
CA SER A 35 -3.16 34.17 -25.77
C SER A 35 -4.24 34.51 -24.77
N ASN A 36 -4.76 35.69 -25.00
CA ASN A 36 -5.85 36.34 -24.33
C ASN A 36 -7.20 35.83 -24.85
N ASN A 37 -8.20 36.21 -24.05
CA ASN A 37 -9.59 36.51 -24.34
C ASN A 37 -10.58 35.38 -24.05
N ALA A 38 -11.38 35.68 -23.13
CA ALA A 38 -12.41 36.70 -22.87
C ALA A 38 -13.81 36.14 -23.13
N VAL A 39 -14.53 36.11 -22.03
CA VAL A 39 -15.85 36.72 -21.84
C VAL A 39 -16.93 36.34 -22.84
N ASP A 40 -17.98 35.72 -22.41
CA ASP A 40 -19.25 36.42 -22.22
C ASP A 40 -20.37 35.44 -21.81
N THR A 41 -21.02 35.77 -20.76
CA THR A 41 -22.38 36.18 -20.53
C THR A 41 -23.51 35.17 -20.76
N ALA A 42 -24.26 35.08 -19.74
CA ALA A 42 -25.70 35.17 -19.64
C ALA A 42 -26.47 33.94 -19.15
N VAL A 43 -26.93 34.11 -17.93
CA VAL A 43 -28.20 33.60 -17.40
C VAL A 43 -29.33 34.41 -18.03
N PRO A 44 -30.55 33.89 -18.23
CA PRO A 44 -31.55 33.89 -17.18
C PRO A 44 -32.42 32.62 -17.16
N ALA A 45 -32.77 32.17 -15.99
CA ALA A 45 -33.93 32.43 -15.15
C ALA A 45 -35.29 32.05 -15.73
N THR A 46 -35.98 31.30 -14.88
CA THR A 46 -37.36 31.48 -14.51
C THR A 46 -38.40 30.52 -15.09
N VAL A 47 -39.10 29.92 -14.18
CA VAL A 47 -40.55 29.84 -13.87
C VAL A 47 -41.13 28.47 -14.22
N LEU A 48 -41.95 27.80 -13.49
CA LEU A 48 -42.90 28.04 -12.44
C LEU A 48 -43.48 26.68 -11.98
N ALA A 49 -43.87 26.63 -10.78
CA ALA A 49 -44.62 25.58 -10.10
C ALA A 49 -45.94 25.21 -10.78
N THR A 50 -46.31 23.94 -10.60
CA THR A 50 -47.73 23.60 -10.27
C THR A 50 -47.75 22.25 -9.59
N ASP A 51 -48.11 22.24 -8.33
CA ASP A 51 -48.87 21.19 -7.67
C ASP A 51 -50.36 21.36 -8.06
N PRO A 52 -51.18 20.31 -8.12
CA PRO A 52 -51.91 19.93 -6.95
C PRO A 52 -52.26 18.43 -6.78
N SER A 53 -52.30 18.06 -5.51
CA SER A 53 -53.40 17.36 -4.79
C SER A 53 -53.89 15.97 -5.17
N VAL A 54 -53.71 15.09 -4.20
CA VAL A 54 -54.72 14.21 -3.56
C VAL A 54 -55.34 13.08 -4.38
N THR A 55 -55.12 11.87 -3.96
CA THR A 55 -56.26 10.96 -3.56
C THR A 55 -55.67 9.75 -2.79
N SER A 56 -56.16 9.60 -1.57
CA SER A 56 -56.05 8.40 -0.75
C SER A 56 -56.90 7.29 -1.34
N THR A 57 -56.36 6.07 -1.42
CA THR A 57 -57.17 4.85 -1.42
C THR A 57 -56.42 3.72 -0.70
N THR A 58 -56.93 3.39 0.42
CA THR A 58 -57.29 2.10 1.02
C THR A 58 -56.33 0.93 0.91
N SER A 59 -55.94 0.48 2.08
CA SER A 59 -55.33 -0.78 2.49
C SER A 59 -55.76 -2.00 1.72
N THR A 60 -54.78 -2.82 1.35
CA THR A 60 -54.97 -4.25 1.25
C THR A 60 -53.75 -4.94 1.86
N ASP A 61 -53.97 -5.63 2.96
CA ASP A 61 -53.02 -6.54 3.59
C ASP A 61 -52.59 -7.60 2.59
N LEU A 62 -51.31 -7.61 2.30
CA LEU A 62 -50.63 -8.80 1.77
C LEU A 62 -49.51 -9.16 2.75
N ASN A 63 -49.76 -10.26 3.42
CA ASN A 63 -48.85 -11.01 4.25
C ASN A 63 -47.62 -11.35 3.39
N LEU A 64 -46.54 -10.57 3.54
CA LEU A 64 -45.27 -10.85 2.91
C LEU A 64 -44.38 -11.60 3.91
N THR A 65 -44.26 -12.88 3.67
CA THR A 65 -43.30 -13.78 4.32
C THR A 65 -41.92 -13.11 4.32
N ALA A 66 -41.42 -12.76 5.50
CA ALA A 66 -40.08 -12.25 5.70
C ALA A 66 -39.09 -13.33 5.29
N THR A 67 -38.54 -13.17 4.12
CA THR A 67 -37.31 -13.87 3.76
C THR A 67 -36.19 -13.25 4.60
N THR A 68 -35.71 -14.02 5.54
CA THR A 68 -34.55 -13.69 6.36
C THR A 68 -33.37 -13.55 5.41
N GLU A 69 -33.06 -12.34 5.00
CA GLU A 69 -31.75 -12.04 4.43
C GLU A 69 -30.73 -12.33 5.52
N ALA A 70 -29.87 -13.29 5.23
CA ALA A 70 -28.69 -13.55 6.04
C ALA A 70 -27.84 -12.28 6.02
N SER A 71 -28.05 -11.44 7.02
CA SER A 71 -27.11 -10.39 7.38
C SER A 71 -25.82 -11.11 7.73
N THR A 72 -24.86 -11.10 6.82
CA THR A 72 -23.46 -11.41 7.12
C THR A 72 -23.03 -10.35 8.12
N THR A 73 -23.21 -10.65 9.40
CA THR A 73 -22.54 -9.93 10.47
C THR A 73 -21.06 -10.03 10.19
N ALA A 74 -20.46 -8.95 9.70
CA ALA A 74 -19.05 -8.74 9.87
C ALA A 74 -18.79 -8.90 11.36
N GLU A 75 -18.15 -9.99 11.76
CA GLU A 75 -17.71 -10.18 13.12
C GLU A 75 -16.87 -8.96 13.46
N SER A 76 -17.40 -8.13 14.35
CA SER A 76 -16.65 -7.09 15.02
C SER A 76 -15.59 -7.81 15.83
N MET A 77 -14.40 -8.01 15.24
CA MET A 77 -13.26 -8.52 15.98
C MET A 77 -13.02 -7.55 17.15
N ASP A 78 -13.03 -8.09 18.36
CA ASP A 78 -12.69 -7.34 19.56
C ASP A 78 -11.30 -6.67 19.32
N PRO A 79 -11.21 -5.33 19.38
CA PRO A 79 -9.95 -4.62 19.12
C PRO A 79 -8.81 -5.12 20.01
N THR A 80 -9.11 -5.56 21.22
CA THR A 80 -8.10 -6.11 22.14
C THR A 80 -7.54 -7.45 21.68
N LEU A 81 -8.35 -8.29 21.03
CA LEU A 81 -7.88 -9.53 20.41
C LEU A 81 -7.05 -9.27 19.15
N ALA A 82 -7.41 -8.28 18.37
CA ALA A 82 -6.71 -7.93 17.13
C ALA A 82 -5.34 -7.30 17.38
N CYS A 83 -5.20 -6.51 18.45
CA CYS A 83 -3.91 -5.97 18.90
C CYS A 83 -3.03 -7.06 19.53
N SER A 84 -3.63 -8.05 20.17
CA SER A 84 -2.90 -9.19 20.73
C SER A 84 -2.53 -10.24 19.67
N GLY A 85 -3.20 -10.29 18.50
CA GLY A 85 -2.87 -11.14 17.35
C GLY A 85 -2.49 -12.60 17.68
N GLY A 86 -2.92 -13.11 18.83
CA GLY A 86 -2.46 -14.39 19.37
C GLY A 86 -0.99 -14.40 19.79
N LYS A 87 -0.26 -13.32 19.58
CA LYS A 87 1.12 -13.08 20.05
C LYS A 87 1.03 -11.98 21.08
N THR A 88 1.41 -12.28 22.30
CA THR A 88 1.48 -11.35 23.42
C THR A 88 2.32 -10.13 23.05
N SER A 89 1.76 -9.10 22.43
CA SER A 89 2.44 -7.83 22.46
C SER A 89 1.66 -6.68 21.87
N SER A 90 1.45 -5.70 22.63
CA SER A 90 1.60 -4.28 22.40
C SER A 90 2.98 -3.88 21.81
N SER A 91 3.71 -4.80 21.17
CA SER A 91 5.02 -4.51 20.57
C SER A 91 4.82 -3.72 19.29
N VAL A 92 5.52 -2.62 19.20
CA VAL A 92 5.57 -1.81 17.97
C VAL A 92 5.95 -2.68 16.78
N THR A 93 5.28 -2.48 15.66
CA THR A 93 5.59 -3.13 14.38
C THR A 93 7.09 -3.00 14.08
N PRO A 94 7.81 -4.11 13.81
CA PRO A 94 9.24 -4.07 13.57
C PRO A 94 9.63 -3.18 12.41
N GLN A 95 10.68 -2.39 12.57
CA GLN A 95 11.27 -1.60 11.50
C GLN A 95 12.27 -2.45 10.71
N LEU A 96 12.21 -2.32 9.38
CA LEU A 96 13.15 -2.89 8.44
C LEU A 96 13.68 -1.80 7.50
N THR A 97 14.52 -2.20 6.55
CA THR A 97 15.04 -1.28 5.54
C THR A 97 13.96 -0.79 4.57
N GLU A 98 14.06 0.49 4.19
CA GLU A 98 13.24 1.10 3.14
C GLU A 98 13.51 0.47 1.77
N GLY A 99 14.73 -0.01 1.56
CA GLY A 99 15.17 -0.50 0.26
C GLY A 99 15.44 0.63 -0.75
N PRO A 100 15.96 0.27 -1.95
CA PRO A 100 16.39 1.26 -2.94
C PRO A 100 15.26 1.81 -3.82
N TYR A 101 14.04 1.28 -3.71
CA TYR A 101 12.94 1.60 -4.62
C TYR A 101 11.87 2.51 -4.02
N TYR A 102 12.08 3.04 -2.82
CA TYR A 102 11.18 4.04 -2.28
C TYR A 102 11.20 5.31 -3.14
N LYS A 103 10.03 5.88 -3.37
CA LYS A 103 9.85 7.14 -4.10
C LYS A 103 8.83 7.99 -3.37
N ALA A 104 9.26 9.11 -2.84
CA ALA A 104 8.37 10.05 -2.15
C ALA A 104 7.34 10.67 -3.10
N GLY A 105 6.21 11.11 -2.57
CA GLY A 105 5.17 11.78 -3.33
C GLY A 105 4.23 10.85 -4.08
N SER A 106 4.06 9.62 -3.59
CA SER A 106 3.00 8.73 -4.04
C SER A 106 1.63 9.41 -3.96
N PRO A 107 0.70 9.13 -4.88
CA PRO A 107 -0.65 9.71 -4.82
C PRO A 107 -1.45 9.14 -3.64
N GLU A 108 -2.46 9.89 -3.19
CA GLU A 108 -3.44 9.38 -2.25
C GLU A 108 -4.37 8.40 -2.95
N GLN A 109 -4.12 7.14 -2.75
CA GLN A 109 -4.92 6.05 -3.28
C GLN A 109 -4.70 4.76 -2.48
N ALA A 110 -5.80 4.08 -2.14
CA ALA A 110 -5.81 2.77 -1.48
C ALA A 110 -5.98 1.62 -2.47
N ASP A 111 -6.47 1.91 -3.67
CA ASP A 111 -6.60 0.95 -4.76
C ASP A 111 -5.46 1.15 -5.77
N LEU A 112 -4.46 0.29 -5.67
CA LEU A 112 -3.30 0.25 -6.56
C LEU A 112 -3.52 -0.72 -7.74
N TYR A 113 -4.59 -1.53 -7.69
CA TYR A 113 -4.93 -2.46 -8.74
C TYR A 113 -5.57 -1.74 -9.92
N GLN A 114 -5.17 -2.09 -11.13
CA GLN A 114 -5.79 -1.62 -12.36
C GLN A 114 -6.32 -2.83 -13.14
N ASP A 115 -7.51 -2.71 -13.72
CA ASP A 115 -8.10 -3.78 -14.51
C ASP A 115 -7.18 -4.23 -15.63
N GLY A 116 -6.97 -5.54 -15.72
CA GLY A 116 -6.05 -6.14 -16.67
C GLY A 116 -4.58 -6.16 -16.22
N MET A 117 -4.26 -5.67 -15.03
CA MET A 117 -2.92 -5.79 -14.46
C MET A 117 -2.57 -7.28 -14.25
N PRO A 118 -1.37 -7.74 -14.69
CA PRO A 118 -0.94 -9.11 -14.47
C PRO A 118 -0.84 -9.47 -12.98
N GLY A 119 -1.10 -10.74 -12.68
CA GLY A 119 -0.95 -11.29 -11.33
C GLY A 119 -2.27 -11.53 -10.61
N THR A 120 -2.18 -12.07 -9.42
CA THR A 120 -3.32 -12.34 -8.55
C THR A 120 -3.71 -11.08 -7.81
N LYS A 121 -4.96 -10.66 -7.92
CA LYS A 121 -5.50 -9.54 -7.14
C LYS A 121 -5.41 -9.86 -5.65
N LEU A 122 -5.00 -8.88 -4.85
CA LEU A 122 -4.84 -8.99 -3.41
C LEU A 122 -5.54 -7.82 -2.73
N VAL A 123 -6.39 -8.12 -1.77
CA VAL A 123 -7.01 -7.12 -0.90
C VAL A 123 -6.49 -7.34 0.51
N ILE A 124 -5.75 -6.38 1.05
CA ILE A 124 -5.25 -6.41 2.42
C ILE A 124 -6.11 -5.49 3.28
N THR A 125 -6.57 -6.00 4.40
CA THR A 125 -7.30 -5.22 5.41
C THR A 125 -6.62 -5.34 6.77
N GLY A 126 -6.84 -4.37 7.63
CA GLY A 126 -6.34 -4.40 8.99
C GLY A 126 -6.58 -3.09 9.71
N TYR A 127 -5.95 -2.98 10.84
CA TYR A 127 -6.05 -1.82 11.72
C TYR A 127 -4.67 -1.28 12.07
N VAL A 128 -4.63 -0.01 12.40
CA VAL A 128 -3.49 0.60 13.09
C VAL A 128 -3.90 0.80 14.54
N TYR A 129 -3.15 0.20 15.46
CA TYR A 129 -3.30 0.36 16.90
C TYR A 129 -2.10 1.09 17.48
N ASP A 130 -2.29 1.73 18.62
CA ASP A 130 -1.18 2.16 19.45
C ASP A 130 -0.71 1.04 20.41
N THR A 131 0.34 1.28 21.17
CA THR A 131 0.87 0.33 22.17
C THR A 131 -0.08 0.06 23.34
N ASN A 132 -1.15 0.81 23.48
CA ASN A 132 -2.23 0.58 24.45
C ASN A 132 -3.42 -0.17 23.81
N CYS A 133 -3.24 -0.69 22.57
CA CYS A 133 -4.28 -1.36 21.79
C CYS A 133 -5.50 -0.47 21.48
N GLN A 134 -5.29 0.85 21.43
CA GLN A 134 -6.34 1.75 20.97
C GLN A 134 -6.22 1.95 19.45
N PRO A 135 -7.34 1.93 18.72
CA PRO A 135 -7.31 2.18 17.28
C PRO A 135 -6.86 3.62 17.00
N VAL A 136 -5.99 3.77 16.03
CA VAL A 136 -5.42 5.07 15.62
C VAL A 136 -6.11 5.58 14.37
N ALA A 137 -7.02 6.53 14.53
CA ALA A 137 -7.65 7.24 13.41
C ALA A 137 -6.66 8.17 12.72
N ASN A 138 -6.84 8.37 11.40
CA ASN A 138 -5.98 9.22 10.58
C ASN A 138 -4.48 8.85 10.65
N ALA A 139 -4.14 7.59 10.93
CA ALA A 139 -2.80 7.10 10.73
C ALA A 139 -2.49 7.10 9.23
N TRP A 140 -1.33 7.64 8.85
CA TRP A 140 -0.87 7.64 7.48
C TRP A 140 -0.18 6.32 7.16
N LEU A 141 -0.54 5.71 6.02
CA LEU A 141 0.09 4.50 5.48
C LEU A 141 0.50 4.77 4.04
N ASP A 142 1.75 4.50 3.69
CA ASP A 142 2.28 4.60 2.33
C ASP A 142 2.83 3.24 1.90
N PHE A 143 2.35 2.73 0.76
CA PHE A 143 2.70 1.40 0.27
C PHE A 143 3.42 1.49 -1.07
N TRP A 144 4.41 0.62 -1.27
CA TRP A 144 5.05 0.41 -2.56
C TRP A 144 5.54 -1.02 -2.71
N GLN A 145 5.50 -1.53 -3.94
CA GLN A 145 5.86 -2.90 -4.24
C GLN A 145 6.28 -3.11 -5.69
N ALA A 146 6.86 -4.26 -5.98
CA ALA A 146 7.05 -4.77 -7.32
C ALA A 146 5.71 -5.23 -7.93
N ASP A 147 5.62 -5.27 -9.25
CA ASP A 147 4.55 -5.93 -9.97
C ASP A 147 4.64 -7.48 -9.84
N ALA A 148 3.69 -8.20 -10.41
CA ALA A 148 3.65 -9.65 -10.38
C ALA A 148 4.85 -10.34 -11.10
N ASN A 149 5.66 -9.58 -11.85
CA ASN A 149 6.88 -10.05 -12.50
C ASN A 149 8.16 -9.63 -11.76
N GLY A 150 8.04 -9.03 -10.59
CA GLY A 150 9.17 -8.60 -9.78
C GLY A 150 9.78 -7.25 -10.20
N ASN A 151 9.07 -6.42 -10.98
CA ASN A 151 9.59 -5.13 -11.45
C ASN A 151 8.97 -3.97 -10.67
N TYR A 152 9.79 -2.99 -10.28
CA TYR A 152 9.33 -1.72 -9.71
C TYR A 152 9.15 -0.65 -10.78
N ASP A 153 8.04 0.09 -10.71
CA ASP A 153 7.92 1.34 -11.49
C ASP A 153 8.79 2.43 -10.84
N ASN A 154 9.93 2.69 -11.46
CA ASN A 154 10.88 3.70 -11.00
C ASN A 154 10.65 5.08 -11.67
N SER A 155 9.76 5.16 -12.66
CA SER A 155 9.44 6.40 -13.38
C SER A 155 8.12 7.02 -12.92
N GLY A 156 7.10 6.22 -12.73
CA GLY A 156 5.77 6.62 -12.28
C GLY A 156 5.47 6.24 -10.82
N TYR A 157 4.20 5.99 -10.56
CA TYR A 157 3.67 5.59 -9.26
C TYR A 157 2.77 4.35 -9.34
N THR A 158 2.99 3.48 -10.32
CA THR A 158 2.29 2.19 -10.41
C THR A 158 2.62 1.36 -9.17
N LEU A 159 1.61 0.78 -8.54
CA LEU A 159 1.72 0.01 -7.30
C LEU A 159 2.39 0.80 -6.15
N ARG A 160 2.09 2.10 -6.10
CA ARG A 160 2.52 3.04 -5.05
C ARG A 160 1.36 3.93 -4.68
N GLY A 161 1.11 4.11 -3.40
CA GLY A 161 0.04 4.98 -2.94
C GLY A 161 -0.04 5.08 -1.44
N TYR A 162 -0.53 6.21 -0.95
CA TYR A 162 -0.79 6.38 0.47
C TYR A 162 -2.28 6.53 0.76
N GLN A 163 -2.63 6.26 2.00
CA GLN A 163 -3.98 6.42 2.54
C GLN A 163 -3.92 6.77 4.02
N TYR A 164 -5.08 7.11 4.57
CA TYR A 164 -5.25 7.26 6.00
C TYR A 164 -6.23 6.23 6.53
N THR A 165 -6.05 5.83 7.79
CA THR A 165 -7.04 5.00 8.48
C THR A 165 -8.33 5.79 8.70
N ASP A 166 -9.44 5.06 8.74
CA ASP A 166 -10.75 5.60 9.11
C ASP A 166 -10.84 5.95 10.61
N ALA A 167 -12.02 6.40 11.07
CA ALA A 167 -12.28 6.78 12.46
C ALA A 167 -12.08 5.60 13.45
N ASN A 168 -12.10 4.37 12.96
CA ASN A 168 -11.90 3.15 13.75
C ASN A 168 -10.49 2.59 13.63
N GLY A 169 -9.56 3.32 13.01
CA GLY A 169 -8.20 2.88 12.77
C GLY A 169 -8.05 1.84 11.66
N ARG A 170 -9.08 1.59 10.85
CA ARG A 170 -9.08 0.58 9.79
C ARG A 170 -8.47 1.13 8.50
N TYR A 171 -7.74 0.26 7.79
CA TYR A 171 -7.27 0.52 6.42
C TYR A 171 -7.63 -0.64 5.49
N GLN A 172 -7.59 -0.37 4.19
CA GLN A 172 -7.69 -1.38 3.14
C GLN A 172 -6.76 -1.00 1.99
N LEU A 173 -6.00 -1.96 1.51
CA LEU A 173 -5.16 -1.84 0.32
C LEU A 173 -5.62 -2.86 -0.71
N THR A 174 -5.92 -2.42 -1.93
CA THR A 174 -6.17 -3.30 -3.07
C THR A 174 -4.97 -3.24 -4.01
N THR A 175 -4.38 -4.39 -4.32
CA THR A 175 -3.15 -4.49 -5.11
C THR A 175 -3.05 -5.84 -5.84
N VAL A 176 -1.86 -6.23 -6.28
CA VAL A 176 -1.54 -7.58 -6.77
C VAL A 176 -0.52 -8.25 -5.85
N VAL A 177 -0.49 -9.57 -5.85
CA VAL A 177 0.61 -10.33 -5.23
C VAL A 177 1.89 -9.97 -5.96
N PRO A 178 2.92 -9.44 -5.26
CA PRO A 178 4.18 -9.07 -5.91
C PRO A 178 4.94 -10.30 -6.36
N GLY A 179 5.65 -10.20 -7.47
CA GLY A 179 6.59 -11.24 -7.90
C GLY A 179 7.92 -11.14 -7.18
N LEU A 180 8.66 -12.22 -7.24
CA LEU A 180 10.04 -12.30 -6.75
C LEU A 180 10.97 -11.42 -7.58
N TYR A 181 11.92 -10.77 -6.94
CA TYR A 181 13.08 -10.23 -7.64
C TYR A 181 14.40 -10.75 -7.01
N PRO A 182 15.55 -10.68 -7.73
CA PRO A 182 16.75 -11.37 -7.29
C PRO A 182 17.18 -11.06 -5.85
N GLY A 183 17.36 -12.11 -5.05
CA GLY A 183 17.87 -12.04 -3.68
C GLY A 183 16.82 -11.66 -2.63
N ARG A 184 15.53 -11.55 -2.98
CA ARG A 184 14.48 -11.19 -2.04
C ARG A 184 13.28 -12.14 -2.13
N THR A 185 12.63 -12.34 -1.01
CA THR A 185 11.32 -12.97 -0.95
C THR A 185 10.21 -12.01 -1.37
N GLU A 186 9.00 -12.50 -1.66
CA GLU A 186 7.83 -11.68 -1.96
C GLU A 186 7.51 -10.75 -0.79
N HIS A 187 7.37 -9.46 -1.06
CA HIS A 187 7.08 -8.47 -0.02
C HIS A 187 6.42 -7.21 -0.55
N ILE A 188 5.69 -6.55 0.34
CA ILE A 188 5.12 -5.22 0.13
C ILE A 188 5.76 -4.28 1.15
N HIS A 189 6.40 -3.23 0.69
CA HIS A 189 6.93 -2.19 1.57
C HIS A 189 5.81 -1.30 2.09
N PHE A 190 6.01 -0.80 3.31
CA PHE A 190 5.12 0.19 3.88
C PHE A 190 5.85 1.20 4.75
N LYS A 191 5.21 2.36 4.89
CA LYS A 191 5.43 3.29 6.01
C LYS A 191 4.11 3.43 6.75
N VAL A 192 4.16 3.47 8.08
CA VAL A 192 3.00 3.77 8.91
C VAL A 192 3.37 4.81 9.95
N GLN A 193 2.46 5.77 10.21
CA GLN A 193 2.69 6.86 11.12
C GLN A 193 1.38 7.26 11.81
N ALA A 194 1.36 7.25 13.14
CA ALA A 194 0.31 7.93 13.90
C ALA A 194 0.38 9.45 13.68
N PRO A 195 -0.73 10.20 13.81
CA PRO A 195 -0.69 11.66 13.79
C PRO A 195 0.38 12.20 14.75
N ASN A 196 1.30 13.00 14.22
CA ASN A 196 2.47 13.55 14.93
C ASN A 196 3.46 12.51 15.51
N GLY A 197 3.29 11.24 15.21
CA GLY A 197 4.17 10.15 15.66
C GLY A 197 5.40 9.96 14.79
N GLN A 198 6.21 8.97 15.14
CA GLN A 198 7.35 8.53 14.33
C GLN A 198 6.89 7.66 13.16
N ILE A 199 7.59 7.78 12.03
CA ILE A 199 7.38 6.88 10.88
C ILE A 199 8.05 5.55 11.18
N ILE A 200 7.29 4.46 11.03
CA ILE A 200 7.79 3.10 10.98
C ILE A 200 7.89 2.71 9.51
N THR A 201 9.07 2.32 9.06
CA THR A 201 9.30 1.79 7.71
C THR A 201 9.60 0.30 7.81
N SER A 202 8.92 -0.51 7.01
CA SER A 202 9.10 -1.97 7.04
C SER A 202 8.55 -2.64 5.78
N GLN A 203 8.34 -3.96 5.86
CA GLN A 203 7.87 -4.79 4.76
C GLN A 203 6.90 -5.84 5.30
N LEU A 204 5.82 -6.13 4.57
CA LEU A 204 4.94 -7.27 4.79
C LEU A 204 5.40 -8.44 3.93
N PHE A 205 5.38 -9.63 4.47
CA PHE A 205 5.82 -10.86 3.78
C PHE A 205 4.66 -11.83 3.57
N PHE A 206 4.86 -12.78 2.66
CA PHE A 206 3.86 -13.76 2.28
C PHE A 206 4.20 -15.14 2.86
N PRO A 207 3.21 -15.89 3.39
CA PRO A 207 3.42 -17.22 3.90
C PRO A 207 3.70 -18.22 2.77
N GLY A 208 4.46 -19.27 3.06
CA GLY A 208 4.70 -20.37 2.12
C GLY A 208 5.68 -20.07 0.99
N VAL A 209 6.31 -18.91 0.97
CA VAL A 209 7.34 -18.56 -0.02
C VAL A 209 8.67 -19.16 0.40
N ALA A 210 9.26 -20.03 -0.45
CA ALA A 210 10.50 -20.73 -0.12
C ALA A 210 11.68 -19.78 0.14
N GLN A 211 11.69 -18.59 -0.48
CA GLN A 211 12.73 -17.58 -0.30
C GLN A 211 12.71 -16.95 1.10
N ASN A 212 11.65 -17.11 1.89
CA ASN A 212 11.61 -16.62 3.27
C ASN A 212 12.78 -17.18 4.10
N ASP A 213 13.17 -18.45 3.87
CA ASP A 213 14.24 -19.12 4.60
C ASP A 213 15.64 -18.57 4.28
N SER A 214 15.79 -17.90 3.13
CA SER A 214 17.07 -17.39 2.64
C SER A 214 17.19 -15.88 2.57
N ASP A 215 16.08 -15.14 2.75
CA ASP A 215 16.08 -13.68 2.75
C ASP A 215 16.51 -13.15 4.13
N GLY A 216 17.70 -12.56 4.20
CA GLY A 216 18.26 -12.03 5.45
C GLY A 216 17.49 -10.85 6.07
N ILE A 217 16.46 -10.34 5.39
CA ILE A 217 15.59 -9.25 5.86
C ILE A 217 14.23 -9.80 6.33
N TYR A 218 13.91 -11.04 5.97
CA TYR A 218 12.64 -11.67 6.35
C TYR A 218 12.43 -11.64 7.87
N ASN A 219 11.19 -11.35 8.27
CA ASN A 219 10.78 -11.37 9.66
C ASN A 219 9.37 -11.97 9.77
N GLU A 220 9.26 -13.09 10.45
CA GLU A 220 8.01 -13.83 10.62
C GLU A 220 6.89 -13.02 11.28
N SER A 221 7.22 -12.05 12.13
CA SER A 221 6.20 -11.19 12.76
C SER A 221 5.52 -10.20 11.80
N LEU A 222 6.04 -10.11 10.57
CA LEU A 222 5.52 -9.26 9.48
C LEU A 222 4.83 -10.09 8.39
N LEU A 223 4.52 -11.35 8.66
CA LEU A 223 3.74 -12.19 7.75
C LEU A 223 2.29 -11.74 7.67
N LEU A 224 1.78 -11.65 6.45
CA LEU A 224 0.36 -11.55 6.18
C LEU A 224 -0.35 -12.85 6.57
N SER A 225 -1.55 -12.72 7.13
CA SER A 225 -2.49 -13.84 7.13
C SER A 225 -3.20 -13.83 5.77
N ILE A 226 -3.03 -14.88 4.97
CA ILE A 226 -3.57 -14.96 3.60
C ILE A 226 -4.65 -16.02 3.53
N GLN A 227 -5.76 -15.65 2.85
CA GLN A 227 -6.81 -16.55 2.43
C GLN A 227 -7.01 -16.43 0.92
N GLU A 228 -6.88 -17.54 0.20
CA GLU A 228 -7.20 -17.60 -1.22
C GLU A 228 -8.71 -17.66 -1.43
N THR A 229 -9.21 -16.93 -2.41
CA THR A 229 -10.64 -16.86 -2.77
C THR A 229 -10.80 -17.03 -4.27
N GLY A 230 -12.03 -17.21 -4.74
CA GLY A 230 -12.31 -17.34 -6.19
C GLY A 230 -11.94 -16.10 -7.00
N ASP A 231 -11.91 -14.92 -6.36
CA ASP A 231 -11.68 -13.62 -7.00
C ASP A 231 -10.27 -13.04 -6.74
N GLY A 232 -9.37 -13.83 -6.14
CA GLY A 232 -8.03 -13.42 -5.75
C GLY A 232 -7.69 -13.80 -4.32
N TRP A 233 -6.79 -13.05 -3.69
CA TRP A 233 -6.36 -13.29 -2.32
C TRP A 233 -6.86 -12.21 -1.38
N GLN A 234 -7.16 -12.59 -0.14
CA GLN A 234 -7.42 -11.68 0.96
C GLN A 234 -6.31 -11.80 1.99
N GLY A 235 -5.72 -10.66 2.33
CA GLY A 235 -4.67 -10.54 3.33
C GLY A 235 -5.16 -9.79 4.56
N GLN A 236 -4.58 -10.09 5.72
CA GLN A 236 -4.82 -9.33 6.95
C GLN A 236 -3.49 -9.05 7.65
N TYR A 237 -3.35 -7.81 8.14
CA TYR A 237 -2.24 -7.41 9.00
C TYR A 237 -2.64 -6.20 9.85
N ASN A 238 -2.31 -6.23 11.15
CA ASN A 238 -2.52 -5.10 12.03
C ASN A 238 -1.18 -4.46 12.38
N PHE A 239 -1.10 -3.16 12.22
CA PHE A 239 0.07 -2.37 12.62
C PHE A 239 -0.06 -1.91 14.07
N VAL A 240 1.06 -1.87 14.78
CA VAL A 240 1.15 -1.25 16.10
C VAL A 240 2.18 -0.13 16.04
N VAL A 241 1.77 1.08 16.37
CA VAL A 241 2.62 2.27 16.43
C VAL A 241 2.81 2.73 17.88
N PRO A 242 3.87 3.48 18.22
CA PRO A 242 3.99 4.06 19.55
C PRO A 242 2.77 4.90 19.91
N ALA A 243 2.33 4.84 21.16
CA ALA A 243 1.30 5.76 21.67
C ALA A 243 1.84 7.20 21.61
N THR A 244 1.01 8.14 21.14
CA THR A 244 1.33 9.59 21.02
C THR A 244 0.68 10.39 22.14
#